data_cffd6b039e44a8ba6367ec7bff781f9b
#
_entry.id   cffd6b039e44a8ba6367ec7bff781f9b
#
_cell.length_a   1.000
_cell.length_b   1.000
_cell.length_c   1.000
_cell.angle_alpha   90.00
_cell.angle_beta   90.00
_cell.angle_gamma   90.00
#
_symmetry.space_group_name_H-M   'P 1'
#
loop_
_entity.id
_entity.type
_entity.pdbx_description
1 polymer ?
#
loop_
_entity_poly.entity_id
_entity_poly.type
_entity_poly.pdbx_seq_one_letter_code
_entity_poly.pdbx_strand_id
1 'polypeptide(L)'
;MEHSSLLTCLESHGVLSKVGDGNNVLHDLMLGSAILGMNVNIATPVGYEPNAAILQKTKDLAAASGATISTTTIAAEAVKGADVVVTDTWVSMGQEDEAAKKIAEFAGYQVNAELMSKANPGAVFLHCLPRHQEEVADEVFYSDASLVFPEAENRMWTVMATMAAQLGKIE
;
A
#
# COMPACT_ATOMS: atom_id res chain seq x y z
N MET A 1 -14.45 -6.00 14.76
CA MET A 1 -13.13 -5.50 15.21
C MET A 1 -13.21 -3.98 15.16
N GLU A 2 -12.96 -3.35 16.30
CA GLU A 2 -13.21 -1.93 16.46
C GLU A 2 -12.23 -1.08 15.65
N HIS A 3 -12.71 0.02 15.08
CA HIS A 3 -11.91 1.05 14.38
C HIS A 3 -10.72 1.60 15.19
N SER A 4 -10.61 1.24 16.47
CA SER A 4 -9.52 1.62 17.36
C SER A 4 -8.17 1.03 16.94
N SER A 5 -8.12 -0.14 16.27
CA SER A 5 -6.86 -0.80 15.94
C SER A 5 -6.07 -0.10 14.81
N LEU A 6 -6.76 0.49 13.83
CA LEU A 6 -6.12 1.29 12.77
C LEU A 6 -5.57 2.61 13.31
N LEU A 7 -6.29 3.27 14.21
CA LEU A 7 -5.83 4.49 14.87
C LEU A 7 -4.63 4.22 15.80
N THR A 8 -4.63 3.09 16.53
CA THR A 8 -3.51 2.69 17.38
C THR A 8 -2.26 2.35 16.57
N CYS A 9 -2.42 1.81 15.36
CA CYS A 9 -1.31 1.57 14.42
C CYS A 9 -0.69 2.89 13.94
N LEU A 10 -1.50 3.93 13.75
CA LEU A 10 -1.04 5.28 13.38
C LEU A 10 -0.27 5.96 14.53
N GLU A 11 -0.63 5.70 15.79
CA GLU A 11 0.02 6.30 16.97
C GLU A 11 1.39 5.68 17.30
N SER A 12 1.73 4.50 16.76
CA SER A 12 2.94 3.73 17.10
C SER A 12 4.01 3.67 16.01
N HIS A 13 4.04 4.56 15.02
CA HIS A 13 4.94 4.44 13.86
C HIS A 13 4.74 3.11 13.11
N GLY A 14 3.50 2.74 12.84
CA GLY A 14 3.15 1.49 12.14
C GLY A 14 3.92 1.33 10.82
N VAL A 15 4.07 0.11 10.37
CA VAL A 15 4.79 -0.24 9.14
C VAL A 15 3.79 -0.59 8.04
N LEU A 16 3.77 0.23 6.98
CA LEU A 16 3.06 -0.07 5.75
C LEU A 16 4.02 -0.75 4.77
N SER A 17 3.64 -1.89 4.24
CA SER A 17 4.37 -2.58 3.18
C SER A 17 3.60 -2.52 1.88
N LYS A 18 4.19 -1.95 0.82
CA LYS A 18 3.64 -1.99 -0.54
C LYS A 18 4.41 -3.00 -1.38
N VAL A 19 3.69 -3.94 -1.97
CA VAL A 19 4.25 -4.99 -2.85
C VAL A 19 3.64 -4.85 -4.24
N GLY A 20 4.46 -4.79 -5.28
CA GLY A 20 4.01 -4.70 -6.67
C GLY A 20 4.60 -3.53 -7.44
N ASP A 21 3.80 -2.78 -8.18
CA ASP A 21 4.25 -1.72 -9.08
C ASP A 21 4.63 -0.42 -8.35
N GLY A 22 5.67 0.26 -8.82
CA GLY A 22 6.12 1.57 -8.35
C GLY A 22 5.35 2.75 -8.96
N ASN A 23 4.06 2.60 -9.15
CA ASN A 23 3.16 3.52 -9.84
C ASN A 23 2.64 4.70 -8.97
N ASN A 24 1.64 5.40 -9.48
CA ASN A 24 1.01 6.54 -8.80
C ASN A 24 0.38 6.17 -7.45
N VAL A 25 -0.19 4.98 -7.30
CA VAL A 25 -0.78 4.54 -6.01
C VAL A 25 0.31 4.46 -4.94
N LEU A 26 1.46 3.86 -5.26
CA LEU A 26 2.61 3.86 -4.36
C LEU A 26 3.09 5.28 -4.05
N HIS A 27 3.14 6.18 -5.05
CA HIS A 27 3.61 7.55 -4.84
C HIS A 27 2.77 8.28 -3.79
N ASP A 28 1.45 8.18 -3.87
CA ASP A 28 0.54 8.83 -2.92
C ASP A 28 0.62 8.18 -1.54
N LEU A 29 0.67 6.84 -1.47
CA LEU A 29 0.80 6.10 -0.22
C LEU A 29 2.09 6.48 0.54
N MET A 30 3.23 6.47 -0.15
CA MET A 30 4.50 6.77 0.52
C MET A 30 4.62 8.22 0.96
N LEU A 31 4.09 9.19 0.18
CA LEU A 31 4.08 10.60 0.58
C LEU A 31 3.17 10.82 1.81
N GLY A 32 1.95 10.27 1.78
CA GLY A 32 1.00 10.37 2.89
C GLY A 32 1.53 9.71 4.15
N SER A 33 2.08 8.50 4.04
CA SER A 33 2.68 7.77 5.16
C SER A 33 3.86 8.53 5.77
N ALA A 34 4.72 9.09 4.94
CA ALA A 34 5.87 9.88 5.41
C ALA A 34 5.42 11.13 6.20
N ILE A 35 4.38 11.84 5.74
CA ILE A 35 3.82 12.99 6.46
C ILE A 35 3.25 12.57 7.82
N LEU A 36 2.59 11.41 7.89
CA LEU A 36 1.97 10.87 9.10
C LEU A 36 2.95 10.17 10.05
N GLY A 37 4.24 10.08 9.70
CA GLY A 37 5.25 9.42 10.53
C GLY A 37 5.21 7.89 10.47
N MET A 38 4.54 7.29 9.48
CA MET A 38 4.50 5.85 9.26
C MET A 38 5.71 5.37 8.46
N ASN A 39 6.30 4.25 8.88
CA ASN A 39 7.36 3.59 8.13
C ASN A 39 6.80 2.94 6.86
N VAL A 40 7.54 2.97 5.76
CA VAL A 40 7.12 2.34 4.50
C VAL A 40 8.20 1.43 3.97
N ASN A 41 7.86 0.16 3.78
CA ASN A 41 8.67 -0.82 3.10
C ASN A 41 8.10 -1.07 1.69
N ILE A 42 8.92 -0.97 0.68
CA ILE A 42 8.50 -1.05 -0.72
C ILE A 42 9.21 -2.21 -1.39
N ALA A 43 8.47 -3.13 -1.99
CA ALA A 43 9.00 -4.18 -2.85
C ALA A 43 8.46 -4.04 -4.27
N THR A 44 9.36 -3.78 -5.23
CA THR A 44 9.02 -3.70 -6.66
C THR A 44 9.96 -4.58 -7.48
N PRO A 45 9.50 -5.16 -8.61
CA PRO A 45 10.41 -5.78 -9.57
C PRO A 45 11.42 -4.76 -10.12
N VAL A 46 12.55 -5.24 -10.57
CA VAL A 46 13.57 -4.40 -11.24
C VAL A 46 12.95 -3.76 -12.48
N GLY A 47 13.13 -2.45 -12.62
CA GLY A 47 12.54 -1.63 -13.71
C GLY A 47 11.15 -1.08 -13.41
N TYR A 48 10.58 -1.41 -12.24
CA TYR A 48 9.28 -0.93 -11.77
C TYR A 48 9.38 -0.15 -10.45
N GLU A 49 10.55 0.43 -10.21
CA GLU A 49 10.80 1.24 -9.03
C GLU A 49 9.96 2.55 -9.06
N PRO A 50 9.61 3.11 -7.89
CA PRO A 50 8.93 4.39 -7.85
C PRO A 50 9.79 5.50 -8.46
N ASN A 51 9.14 6.55 -8.96
CA ASN A 51 9.84 7.71 -9.51
C ASN A 51 10.88 8.24 -8.51
N ALA A 52 12.13 8.38 -8.95
CA ALA A 52 13.26 8.73 -8.08
C ALA A 52 13.10 10.11 -7.41
N ALA A 53 12.51 11.09 -8.09
CA ALA A 53 12.28 12.42 -7.52
C ALA A 53 11.20 12.38 -6.43
N ILE A 54 10.13 11.58 -6.63
CA ILE A 54 9.08 11.40 -5.63
C ILE A 54 9.61 10.62 -4.44
N LEU A 55 10.39 9.55 -4.67
CA LEU A 55 11.03 8.79 -3.60
C LEU A 55 11.97 9.68 -2.75
N GLN A 56 12.75 10.56 -3.38
CA GLN A 56 13.61 11.49 -2.65
C GLN A 56 12.77 12.46 -1.80
N LYS A 57 11.74 13.08 -2.40
CA LYS A 57 10.82 13.94 -1.64
C LYS A 57 10.17 13.22 -0.45
N THR A 58 9.79 11.96 -0.64
CA THR A 58 9.25 11.13 0.45
C THR A 58 10.27 10.93 1.56
N LYS A 59 11.53 10.64 1.24
CA LYS A 59 12.61 10.51 2.23
C LYS A 59 12.86 11.81 3.01
N ASP A 60 12.77 12.95 2.34
CA ASP A 60 12.94 14.26 2.99
C ASP A 60 11.78 14.52 3.99
N LEU A 61 10.54 14.18 3.62
CA LEU A 61 9.37 14.25 4.50
C LEU A 61 9.49 13.27 5.68
N ALA A 62 9.92 12.05 5.41
CA ALA A 62 10.12 11.01 6.42
C ALA A 62 11.19 11.43 7.44
N ALA A 63 12.27 12.07 7.00
CA ALA A 63 13.30 12.61 7.91
C ALA A 63 12.73 13.67 8.87
N ALA A 64 11.73 14.45 8.43
CA ALA A 64 11.09 15.46 9.27
C ALA A 64 10.09 14.85 10.27
N SER A 65 9.41 13.76 9.92
CA SER A 65 8.41 13.08 10.76
C SER A 65 8.99 11.95 11.63
N GLY A 66 10.25 11.54 11.38
CA GLY A 66 10.89 10.40 12.04
C GLY A 66 10.57 9.04 11.41
N ALA A 67 9.86 9.01 10.27
CA ALA A 67 9.57 7.78 9.53
C ALA A 67 10.78 7.27 8.75
N THR A 68 10.73 6.00 8.36
CA THR A 68 11.74 5.35 7.50
C THR A 68 11.10 4.88 6.19
N ILE A 69 11.83 5.03 5.08
CA ILE A 69 11.41 4.55 3.77
C ILE A 69 12.47 3.58 3.24
N SER A 70 12.10 2.33 3.07
CA SER A 70 12.99 1.29 2.54
C SER A 70 12.50 0.75 1.20
N THR A 71 13.41 0.34 0.34
CA THR A 71 13.12 -0.26 -0.96
C THR A 71 13.89 -1.56 -1.13
N THR A 72 13.25 -2.58 -1.66
CA THR A 72 13.85 -3.90 -1.97
C THR A 72 13.21 -4.49 -3.21
N THR A 73 13.82 -5.50 -3.79
CA THR A 73 13.21 -6.33 -4.84
C THR A 73 12.64 -7.64 -4.30
N ILE A 74 12.64 -7.84 -2.99
CA ILE A 74 12.22 -9.09 -2.34
C ILE A 74 10.96 -8.82 -1.52
N ALA A 75 9.79 -9.28 -2.02
CA ALA A 75 8.51 -9.06 -1.36
C ALA A 75 8.49 -9.53 0.11
N ALA A 76 9.12 -10.67 0.38
CA ALA A 76 9.18 -11.24 1.73
C ALA A 76 9.95 -10.36 2.74
N GLU A 77 10.95 -9.61 2.28
CA GLU A 77 11.69 -8.66 3.12
C GLU A 77 10.86 -7.42 3.43
N ALA A 78 10.14 -6.89 2.42
CA ALA A 78 9.31 -5.73 2.62
C ALA A 78 8.15 -6.00 3.59
N VAL A 79 7.51 -7.18 3.48
CA VAL A 79 6.35 -7.55 4.30
C VAL A 79 6.72 -7.91 5.73
N LYS A 80 7.99 -8.26 5.99
CA LYS A 80 8.43 -8.67 7.33
C LYS A 80 8.17 -7.56 8.36
N GLY A 81 7.32 -7.88 9.35
CA GLY A 81 6.99 -6.95 10.42
C GLY A 81 6.05 -5.81 10.00
N ALA A 82 5.37 -5.93 8.85
CA ALA A 82 4.37 -4.98 8.43
C ALA A 82 3.06 -5.12 9.22
N ASP A 83 2.41 -4.01 9.51
CA ASP A 83 1.07 -3.95 10.11
C ASP A 83 0.01 -3.82 9.02
N VAL A 84 0.37 -3.23 7.89
CA VAL A 84 -0.48 -3.08 6.71
C VAL A 84 0.27 -3.58 5.48
N VAL A 85 -0.34 -4.50 4.75
CA VAL A 85 0.18 -4.98 3.46
C VAL A 85 -0.73 -4.48 2.35
N VAL A 86 -0.15 -3.79 1.37
CA VAL A 86 -0.88 -3.19 0.24
C VAL A 86 -0.34 -3.73 -1.07
N THR A 87 -1.22 -4.11 -1.97
CA THR A 87 -0.91 -4.24 -3.40
C THR A 87 -1.93 -3.48 -4.24
N ASP A 88 -1.72 -3.43 -5.52
CA ASP A 88 -2.61 -2.76 -6.46
C ASP A 88 -2.62 -3.47 -7.81
N THR A 89 -3.35 -2.91 -8.77
CA THR A 89 -3.42 -3.40 -10.14
C THR A 89 -2.06 -3.29 -10.82
N TRP A 90 -1.51 -4.42 -11.28
CA TRP A 90 -0.23 -4.44 -11.98
C TRP A 90 -0.34 -3.92 -13.40
N VAL A 91 -1.44 -4.26 -14.09
CA VAL A 91 -1.68 -3.82 -15.48
C VAL A 91 -2.69 -2.68 -15.45
N SER A 92 -2.20 -1.46 -15.58
CA SER A 92 -3.06 -0.27 -15.63
C SER A 92 -3.85 -0.20 -16.93
N MET A 93 -4.98 0.52 -16.92
CA MET A 93 -5.79 0.75 -18.11
C MET A 93 -4.93 1.33 -19.26
N GLY A 94 -5.04 0.74 -20.44
CA GLY A 94 -4.25 1.11 -21.62
C GLY A 94 -2.90 0.41 -21.76
N GLN A 95 -2.58 -0.53 -20.87
CA GLN A 95 -1.38 -1.38 -20.92
C GLN A 95 -1.68 -2.87 -21.20
N GLU A 96 -2.87 -3.16 -21.69
CA GLU A 96 -3.34 -4.54 -21.88
C GLU A 96 -2.47 -5.34 -22.85
N ASP A 97 -1.86 -4.68 -23.84
CA ASP A 97 -0.97 -5.31 -24.83
C ASP A 97 0.34 -5.83 -24.19
N GLU A 98 0.74 -5.28 -23.06
CA GLU A 98 1.94 -5.68 -22.31
C GLU A 98 1.64 -6.56 -21.10
N ALA A 99 0.36 -6.88 -20.86
CA ALA A 99 -0.10 -7.59 -19.67
C ALA A 99 0.66 -8.90 -19.41
N ALA A 100 0.80 -9.76 -20.43
CA ALA A 100 1.47 -11.04 -20.28
C ALA A 100 2.94 -10.91 -19.86
N LYS A 101 3.63 -9.91 -20.41
CA LYS A 101 5.03 -9.62 -20.04
C LYS A 101 5.10 -9.15 -18.60
N LYS A 102 4.26 -8.18 -18.22
CA LYS A 102 4.26 -7.59 -16.89
C LYS A 102 3.91 -8.63 -15.82
N ILE A 103 2.91 -9.47 -16.06
CA ILE A 103 2.57 -10.58 -15.15
C ILE A 103 3.75 -11.54 -14.95
N ALA A 104 4.51 -11.85 -16.00
CA ALA A 104 5.69 -12.69 -15.89
C ALA A 104 6.84 -12.01 -15.08
N GLU A 105 7.03 -10.71 -15.26
CA GLU A 105 8.05 -9.93 -14.55
C GLU A 105 7.68 -9.71 -13.06
N PHE A 106 6.39 -9.77 -12.73
CA PHE A 106 5.88 -9.70 -11.36
C PHE A 106 5.75 -11.07 -10.68
N ALA A 107 6.28 -12.13 -11.27
CA ALA A 107 6.31 -13.45 -10.63
C ALA A 107 7.00 -13.36 -9.26
N GLY A 108 6.31 -13.83 -8.20
CA GLY A 108 6.79 -13.76 -6.81
C GLY A 108 6.35 -12.52 -6.02
N TYR A 109 5.56 -11.63 -6.62
CA TYR A 109 5.00 -10.46 -5.94
C TYR A 109 3.52 -10.60 -5.59
N GLN A 110 2.88 -11.73 -5.94
CA GLN A 110 1.50 -11.99 -5.51
C GLN A 110 1.40 -12.01 -3.99
N VAL A 111 0.44 -11.26 -3.45
CA VAL A 111 0.12 -11.33 -2.03
C VAL A 111 -0.75 -12.57 -1.77
N ASN A 112 -0.16 -13.57 -1.14
CA ASN A 112 -0.80 -14.83 -0.76
C ASN A 112 -0.64 -15.08 0.75
N ALA A 113 -1.22 -16.17 1.28
CA ALA A 113 -1.16 -16.47 2.70
C ALA A 113 0.28 -16.65 3.21
N GLU A 114 1.19 -17.22 2.40
CA GLU A 114 2.59 -17.37 2.77
C GLU A 114 3.25 -16.00 2.96
N LEU A 115 3.03 -15.06 2.04
CA LEU A 115 3.57 -13.70 2.15
C LEU A 115 2.97 -12.97 3.34
N MET A 116 1.64 -13.03 3.53
CA MET A 116 0.96 -12.43 4.69
C MET A 116 1.44 -12.99 6.03
N SER A 117 1.82 -14.27 6.09
CA SER A 117 2.35 -14.88 7.32
C SER A 117 3.68 -14.27 7.81
N LYS A 118 4.37 -13.49 6.98
CA LYS A 118 5.63 -12.79 7.35
C LYS A 118 5.38 -11.41 7.96
N ALA A 119 4.16 -10.89 7.83
CA ALA A 119 3.72 -9.67 8.48
C ALA A 119 3.49 -9.86 9.98
N ASN A 120 3.23 -8.78 10.69
CA ASN A 120 2.88 -8.85 12.11
C ASN A 120 1.57 -9.62 12.33
N PRO A 121 1.42 -10.31 13.48
CA PRO A 121 0.13 -10.87 13.86
C PRO A 121 -0.95 -9.79 13.88
N GLY A 122 -2.06 -10.02 13.17
CA GLY A 122 -3.14 -9.04 13.03
C GLY A 122 -2.93 -8.00 11.93
N ALA A 123 -1.89 -8.13 11.11
CA ALA A 123 -1.70 -7.28 9.94
C ALA A 123 -2.92 -7.32 9.02
N VAL A 124 -3.25 -6.18 8.43
CA VAL A 124 -4.38 -6.02 7.51
C VAL A 124 -3.92 -5.94 6.06
N PHE A 125 -4.82 -6.30 5.15
CA PHE A 125 -4.60 -6.23 3.71
C PHE A 125 -5.47 -5.15 3.06
N LEU A 126 -4.90 -4.37 2.13
CA LEU A 126 -5.56 -3.33 1.36
C LEU A 126 -5.28 -3.47 -0.15
N HIS A 127 -6.24 -3.03 -0.98
CA HIS A 127 -6.15 -3.01 -2.44
C HIS A 127 -7.09 -1.97 -3.03
N CYS A 128 -6.58 -1.11 -3.86
CA CYS A 128 -7.35 0.02 -4.41
C CYS A 128 -8.45 -0.33 -5.42
N LEU A 129 -8.57 -1.61 -5.83
CA LEU A 129 -9.51 -2.09 -6.85
C LEU A 129 -9.37 -1.39 -8.23
N PRO A 130 -9.73 -2.06 -9.35
CA PRO A 130 -10.18 -3.46 -9.44
C PRO A 130 -9.04 -4.44 -9.13
N ARG A 131 -9.40 -5.65 -8.69
CA ARG A 131 -8.46 -6.71 -8.31
C ARG A 131 -8.37 -7.76 -9.41
N HIS A 132 -7.14 -8.27 -9.67
CA HIS A 132 -6.89 -9.46 -10.46
C HIS A 132 -6.23 -10.55 -9.61
N GLN A 133 -6.40 -11.81 -10.01
CA GLN A 133 -5.99 -12.96 -9.21
C GLN A 133 -4.47 -13.08 -9.11
N GLU A 134 -3.74 -12.59 -10.10
CA GLU A 134 -2.27 -12.55 -10.11
C GLU A 134 -1.68 -11.59 -9.06
N GLU A 135 -2.42 -10.57 -8.65
CA GLU A 135 -1.98 -9.54 -7.70
C GLU A 135 -2.14 -10.02 -6.26
N VAL A 136 -3.27 -10.66 -5.97
CA VAL A 136 -3.59 -11.20 -4.65
C VAL A 136 -4.43 -12.47 -4.75
N ALA A 137 -4.08 -13.48 -3.97
CA ALA A 137 -4.81 -14.73 -3.89
C ALA A 137 -6.18 -14.54 -3.21
N ASP A 138 -7.18 -15.35 -3.62
CA ASP A 138 -8.54 -15.29 -3.07
C ASP A 138 -8.56 -15.49 -1.55
N GLU A 139 -7.70 -16.37 -1.03
CA GLU A 139 -7.58 -16.66 0.39
C GLU A 139 -7.17 -15.44 1.25
N VAL A 140 -6.46 -14.48 0.67
CA VAL A 140 -6.11 -13.20 1.33
C VAL A 140 -7.19 -12.17 1.09
N PHE A 141 -7.63 -12.03 -0.17
CA PHE A 141 -8.59 -11.01 -0.58
C PHE A 141 -9.94 -11.10 0.14
N TYR A 142 -10.39 -12.34 0.42
CA TYR A 142 -11.66 -12.60 1.12
C TYR A 142 -11.47 -13.00 2.60
N SER A 143 -10.27 -12.83 3.16
CA SER A 143 -10.00 -13.14 4.58
C SER A 143 -10.53 -12.04 5.51
N ASP A 144 -10.58 -12.37 6.80
CA ASP A 144 -10.90 -11.40 7.86
C ASP A 144 -9.84 -10.28 7.99
N ALA A 145 -8.63 -10.49 7.48
CA ALA A 145 -7.56 -9.49 7.42
C ALA A 145 -7.78 -8.47 6.30
N SER A 146 -8.65 -8.75 5.33
CA SER A 146 -8.90 -7.87 4.20
C SER A 146 -9.82 -6.71 4.59
N LEU A 147 -9.33 -5.49 4.44
CA LEU A 147 -10.11 -4.26 4.63
C LEU A 147 -10.42 -3.56 3.30
N VAL A 148 -10.34 -4.27 2.19
CA VAL A 148 -10.51 -3.72 0.83
C VAL A 148 -11.89 -3.05 0.65
N PHE A 149 -12.96 -3.68 1.14
CA PHE A 149 -14.31 -3.11 1.00
C PHE A 149 -14.54 -1.90 1.91
N PRO A 150 -14.16 -1.91 3.20
CA PRO A 150 -14.15 -0.69 4.02
C PRO A 150 -13.25 0.43 3.44
N GLU A 151 -12.10 0.09 2.85
CA GLU A 151 -11.24 1.06 2.15
C GLU A 151 -11.99 1.74 0.99
N ALA A 152 -12.65 0.95 0.14
CA ALA A 152 -13.43 1.45 -0.98
C ALA A 152 -14.59 2.36 -0.52
N GLU A 153 -15.29 1.99 0.56
CA GLU A 153 -16.34 2.82 1.15
C GLU A 153 -15.78 4.15 1.70
N ASN A 154 -14.63 4.10 2.37
CA ASN A 154 -13.97 5.27 2.95
C ASN A 154 -13.60 6.35 1.92
N ARG A 155 -13.43 5.98 0.64
CA ARG A 155 -13.22 6.94 -0.44
C ARG A 155 -14.33 7.99 -0.50
N MET A 156 -15.59 7.59 -0.33
CA MET A 156 -16.72 8.52 -0.29
C MET A 156 -16.58 9.51 0.87
N TRP A 157 -16.33 9.01 2.07
CA TRP A 157 -16.23 9.82 3.28
C TRP A 157 -15.04 10.79 3.23
N THR A 158 -13.87 10.35 2.76
CA THR A 158 -12.69 11.20 2.64
C THR A 158 -12.87 12.31 1.60
N VAL A 159 -13.51 12.01 0.46
CA VAL A 159 -13.83 13.03 -0.55
C VAL A 159 -14.83 14.03 0.00
N MET A 160 -15.88 13.59 0.69
CA MET A 160 -16.86 14.48 1.32
C MET A 160 -16.22 15.39 2.37
N ALA A 161 -15.35 14.85 3.22
CA ALA A 161 -14.62 15.62 4.21
C ALA A 161 -13.70 16.67 3.56
N THR A 162 -12.96 16.28 2.52
CA THR A 162 -12.10 17.21 1.77
C THR A 162 -12.91 18.35 1.15
N MET A 163 -14.05 18.04 0.52
CA MET A 163 -14.93 19.06 -0.05
C MET A 163 -15.51 20.00 1.03
N ALA A 164 -15.92 19.44 2.16
CA ALA A 164 -16.45 20.24 3.27
C ALA A 164 -15.38 21.18 3.84
N ALA A 165 -14.14 20.70 4.01
CA ALA A 165 -13.01 21.52 4.46
C ALA A 165 -12.71 22.65 3.46
N GLN A 166 -12.65 22.35 2.15
CA GLN A 166 -12.40 23.35 1.12
C GLN A 166 -13.51 24.44 1.05
N LEU A 167 -14.74 24.07 1.41
CA LEU A 167 -15.86 24.99 1.46
C LEU A 167 -15.98 25.72 2.83
N GLY A 168 -15.05 25.50 3.77
CA GLY A 168 -15.09 26.09 5.10
C GLY A 168 -16.28 25.62 5.93
N LYS A 169 -16.74 24.38 5.74
CA LYS A 169 -17.89 23.79 6.46
C LYS A 169 -17.48 22.96 7.67
N ILE A 170 -16.21 22.59 7.74
CA ILE A 170 -15.56 21.92 8.89
C ILE A 170 -14.19 22.56 9.11
N GLU A 171 -13.75 22.62 10.38
CA GLU A 171 -12.39 23.05 10.79
C GLU A 171 -11.47 21.85 10.91
#